data_5c04189838cecb04000a45f18a9dca1a
#
_entry.id   5c04189838cecb04000a45f18a9dca1a
#
_cell.length_a   1.000
_cell.length_b   1.000
_cell.length_c   1.000
_cell.angle_alpha   90.00
_cell.angle_beta   90.00
_cell.angle_gamma   90.00
#
_symmetry.space_group_name_H-M   'P 1'
#
loop_
_entity.id
_entity.type
_entity.pdbx_description
1 polymer ?
#
loop_
_entity_poly.entity_id
_entity_poly.type
_entity_poly.pdbx_seq_one_letter_code
_entity_poly.pdbx_strand_id
1 'polypeptide(L)'
;MAIVNRLKDIQIKQAKPKDKDYFLNDGGGLRIAIKTNGNKVWEFRYTFNQKRRVTTFKSYPVVNLENARLKRDEFLNLLAKDIDPIAKKQELNVFILLLYS
;
A
#
# COMPACT_ATOMS: atom_id res chain seq x y z
N MET A 1 16.23 -1.39 13.65
CA MET A 1 15.80 -1.00 12.29
C MET A 1 14.66 -1.88 11.82
N ALA A 2 13.67 -1.30 11.21
CA ALA A 2 12.60 -2.09 10.61
C ALA A 2 13.15 -2.88 9.42
N ILE A 3 12.78 -4.17 9.34
CA ILE A 3 13.14 -5.00 8.19
C ILE A 3 12.15 -4.66 7.08
N VAL A 4 12.66 -4.32 5.89
CA VAL A 4 11.84 -4.02 4.72
C VAL A 4 12.22 -4.96 3.57
N ASN A 5 11.37 -5.02 2.54
CA ASN A 5 11.57 -5.85 1.36
C ASN A 5 11.69 -7.34 1.72
N ARG A 6 10.80 -7.80 2.60
CA ARG A 6 10.79 -9.17 3.12
C ARG A 6 10.16 -10.18 2.17
N LEU A 7 9.21 -9.73 1.34
CA LEU A 7 8.48 -10.62 0.44
C LEU A 7 9.26 -10.88 -0.84
N LYS A 8 9.01 -12.05 -1.41
CA LYS A 8 9.44 -12.40 -2.75
C LYS A 8 8.19 -12.56 -3.62
N ASP A 9 8.31 -12.23 -4.91
CA ASP A 9 7.18 -12.31 -5.84
C ASP A 9 6.56 -13.70 -5.87
N ILE A 10 7.39 -14.75 -5.81
CA ILE A 10 6.91 -16.12 -5.81
C ILE A 10 6.00 -16.43 -4.60
N GLN A 11 6.25 -15.82 -3.45
CA GLN A 11 5.41 -16.00 -2.27
C GLN A 11 4.01 -15.45 -2.51
N ILE A 12 3.91 -14.31 -3.21
CA ILE A 12 2.63 -13.69 -3.53
C ILE A 12 1.89 -14.53 -4.56
N LYS A 13 2.59 -14.98 -5.61
CA LYS A 13 2.00 -15.81 -6.66
C LYS A 13 1.41 -17.10 -6.09
N GLN A 14 2.12 -17.73 -5.17
CA GLN A 14 1.73 -19.02 -4.60
C GLN A 14 0.77 -18.92 -3.45
N ALA A 15 0.50 -17.71 -2.93
CA ALA A 15 -0.43 -17.52 -1.81
C ALA A 15 -1.84 -17.89 -2.24
N LYS A 16 -2.47 -18.77 -1.48
CA LYS A 16 -3.82 -19.29 -1.77
C LYS A 16 -4.82 -18.69 -0.80
N PRO A 17 -6.08 -18.49 -1.24
CA PRO A 17 -7.14 -18.03 -0.33
C PRO A 17 -7.37 -19.05 0.78
N LYS A 18 -7.78 -18.54 1.92
CA LYS A 18 -8.12 -19.33 3.11
C LYS A 18 -9.52 -18.94 3.57
N ASP A 19 -9.97 -19.52 4.68
CA ASP A 19 -11.28 -19.25 5.24
C ASP A 19 -11.47 -17.81 5.67
N LYS A 20 -10.37 -17.13 6.01
CA LYS A 20 -10.37 -15.71 6.40
C LYS A 20 -9.28 -15.00 5.63
N ASP A 21 -9.46 -13.69 5.47
CA ASP A 21 -8.42 -12.84 4.90
C ASP A 21 -7.15 -12.93 5.76
N TYR A 22 -6.00 -12.97 5.11
CA TYR A 22 -4.72 -12.92 5.82
C TYR A 22 -3.76 -12.02 5.08
N PHE A 23 -2.63 -11.70 5.72
CA PHE A 23 -1.72 -10.69 5.21
C PHE A 23 -0.31 -11.24 5.13
N LEU A 24 0.42 -10.80 4.10
CA LEU A 24 1.86 -11.03 3.98
C LEU A 24 2.54 -9.68 4.07
N ASN A 25 3.43 -9.52 5.04
CA ASN A 25 4.08 -8.23 5.30
C ASN A 25 5.40 -8.13 4.54
N ASP A 26 5.59 -7.00 3.85
CA ASP A 26 6.87 -6.69 3.19
C ASP A 26 7.75 -5.79 4.05
N GLY A 27 7.16 -5.06 4.97
CA GLY A 27 7.87 -4.13 5.84
C GLY A 27 7.65 -2.68 5.44
N GLY A 28 8.00 -1.77 6.35
CA GLY A 28 7.80 -0.35 6.11
C GLY A 28 6.34 0.07 6.02
N GLY A 29 5.42 -0.73 6.56
CA GLY A 29 3.98 -0.49 6.47
C GLY A 29 3.30 -1.14 5.28
N LEU A 30 4.06 -1.68 4.32
CA LEU A 30 3.51 -2.35 3.14
C LEU A 30 3.16 -3.80 3.45
N ARG A 31 1.96 -4.20 3.10
CA ARG A 31 1.51 -5.59 3.18
C ARG A 31 0.57 -5.89 2.03
N ILE A 32 0.37 -7.17 1.74
CA ILE A 32 -0.64 -7.59 0.77
C ILE A 32 -1.69 -8.42 1.49
N ALA A 33 -2.95 -8.10 1.26
CA ALA A 33 -4.09 -8.82 1.81
C ALA A 33 -4.48 -9.93 0.83
N ILE A 34 -4.50 -11.17 1.30
CA ILE A 34 -4.98 -12.31 0.54
C ILE A 34 -6.42 -12.54 0.95
N LYS A 35 -7.35 -12.20 0.06
CA LYS A 35 -8.79 -12.26 0.35
C LYS A 35 -9.33 -13.67 0.20
N THR A 36 -10.46 -13.95 0.83
CA THR A 36 -11.10 -15.27 0.76
C THR A 36 -11.52 -15.64 -0.65
N ASN A 37 -11.79 -14.65 -1.51
CA ASN A 37 -12.17 -14.88 -2.91
C ASN A 37 -10.96 -14.99 -3.86
N GLY A 38 -9.74 -14.98 -3.30
CA GLY A 38 -8.52 -15.09 -4.10
C GLY A 38 -7.91 -13.76 -4.54
N ASN A 39 -8.58 -12.64 -4.32
CA ASN A 39 -8.02 -11.34 -4.65
C ASN A 39 -6.84 -11.01 -3.74
N LYS A 40 -5.85 -10.33 -4.29
CA LYS A 40 -4.64 -9.93 -3.57
C LYS A 40 -4.52 -8.42 -3.71
N VAL A 41 -4.67 -7.70 -2.58
CA VAL A 41 -4.76 -6.24 -2.56
C VAL A 41 -3.65 -5.66 -1.72
N TRP A 42 -2.89 -4.73 -2.30
CA TRP A 42 -1.82 -4.04 -1.58
C TRP A 42 -2.41 -3.06 -0.58
N GLU A 43 -1.86 -3.06 0.64
CA GLU A 43 -2.23 -2.13 1.71
C GLU A 43 -0.98 -1.48 2.29
N PHE A 44 -1.09 -0.20 2.59
CA PHE A 44 -0.05 0.54 3.29
C PHE A 44 -0.62 1.09 4.58
N ARG A 45 0.00 0.72 5.70
CA ARG A 45 -0.38 1.18 7.04
C ARG A 45 0.62 2.22 7.51
N TYR A 46 0.11 3.31 8.06
CA TYR A 46 0.96 4.37 8.57
C TYR A 46 0.28 5.08 9.73
N THR A 47 1.04 5.88 10.46
CA THR A 47 0.54 6.73 11.53
C THR A 47 0.83 8.18 11.16
N PHE A 48 -0.19 9.01 11.25
CA PHE A 48 -0.06 10.44 11.00
C PHE A 48 -0.85 11.20 12.06
N ASN A 49 -0.20 12.17 12.73
CA ASN A 49 -0.79 12.93 13.83
C ASN A 49 -1.37 12.00 14.91
N GLN A 50 -0.61 10.96 15.28
CA GLN A 50 -0.97 9.98 16.30
C GLN A 50 -2.19 9.10 15.94
N LYS A 51 -2.66 9.18 14.70
CA LYS A 51 -3.77 8.35 14.22
C LYS A 51 -3.26 7.30 13.25
N ARG A 52 -3.71 6.05 13.45
CA ARG A 52 -3.39 4.95 12.55
C ARG A 52 -4.28 5.02 11.32
N ARG A 53 -3.68 4.88 10.15
CA ARG A 53 -4.40 4.94 8.88
C ARG A 53 -3.95 3.80 7.98
N VAL A 54 -4.85 3.41 7.06
CA VAL A 54 -4.58 2.38 6.05
C VAL A 54 -5.05 2.91 4.71
N THR A 55 -4.24 2.72 3.67
CA THR A 55 -4.65 2.99 2.31
C THR A 55 -4.34 1.78 1.43
N THR A 56 -5.03 1.65 0.31
CA THR A 56 -4.80 0.56 -0.64
C THR A 56 -4.15 1.09 -1.90
N PHE A 57 -3.34 0.24 -2.58
CA PHE A 57 -2.65 0.61 -3.82
C PHE A 57 -3.26 -0.09 -5.01
N LYS A 58 -4.14 -0.81 -5.09
CA LYS A 58 -4.68 -1.67 -6.15
C LYS A 58 -4.22 -3.11 -5.96
N SER A 59 -4.63 -3.95 -6.88
CA SER A 59 -4.47 -5.39 -6.76
C SER A 59 -3.20 -5.87 -7.46
N TYR A 60 -2.65 -6.95 -6.93
CA TYR A 60 -1.64 -7.75 -7.60
C TYR A 60 -2.34 -8.67 -8.62
N PRO A 61 -1.81 -8.91 -9.82
CA PRO A 61 -0.49 -8.46 -10.31
C PRO A 61 -0.50 -7.14 -11.08
N VAL A 62 -1.64 -6.44 -11.17
CA VAL A 62 -1.71 -5.14 -11.86
C VAL A 62 -0.65 -4.19 -11.27
N VAL A 63 -0.59 -4.13 -9.94
CA VAL A 63 0.53 -3.50 -9.26
C VAL A 63 1.44 -4.61 -8.75
N ASN A 64 2.63 -4.74 -9.33
CA ASN A 64 3.57 -5.78 -8.93
C ASN A 64 4.32 -5.37 -7.68
N LEU A 65 5.11 -6.31 -7.12
CA LEU A 65 5.85 -6.09 -5.87
C LEU A 65 6.77 -4.88 -5.96
N GLU A 66 7.48 -4.71 -7.06
CA GLU A 66 8.40 -3.59 -7.24
C GLU A 66 7.66 -2.24 -7.21
N ASN A 67 6.56 -2.15 -7.94
CA ASN A 67 5.76 -0.92 -7.99
C ASN A 67 5.10 -0.61 -6.65
N ALA A 68 4.66 -1.63 -5.92
CA ALA A 68 4.11 -1.46 -4.58
C ALA A 68 5.18 -0.89 -3.63
N ARG A 69 6.41 -1.37 -3.74
CA ARG A 69 7.54 -0.87 -2.95
C ARG A 69 7.88 0.57 -3.28
N LEU A 70 7.84 0.94 -4.56
CA LEU A 70 8.06 2.33 -4.97
C LEU A 70 6.99 3.25 -4.39
N LYS A 71 5.73 2.83 -4.41
CA LYS A 71 4.63 3.57 -3.80
C LYS A 71 4.85 3.74 -2.29
N ARG A 72 5.21 2.67 -1.61
CA ARG A 72 5.51 2.71 -0.18
C ARG A 72 6.60 3.73 0.11
N ASP A 73 7.69 3.68 -0.65
CA ASP A 73 8.84 4.56 -0.42
C ASP A 73 8.47 6.02 -0.67
N GLU A 74 7.66 6.30 -1.70
CA GLU A 74 7.12 7.63 -1.95
C GLU A 74 6.29 8.12 -0.76
N PHE A 75 5.42 7.28 -0.22
CA PHE A 75 4.59 7.63 0.94
C PHE A 75 5.44 7.83 2.19
N LEU A 76 6.46 7.01 2.41
CA LEU A 76 7.38 7.18 3.53
C LEU A 76 8.14 8.50 3.44
N ASN A 77 8.52 8.92 2.23
CA ASN A 77 9.16 10.22 2.01
C ASN A 77 8.24 11.38 2.39
N LEU A 78 6.96 11.28 2.02
CA LEU A 78 5.97 12.29 2.38
C LEU A 78 5.79 12.36 3.90
N LEU A 79 5.70 11.21 4.55
CA LEU A 79 5.59 11.14 6.02
C LEU A 79 6.81 11.76 6.71
N ALA A 80 8.01 11.54 6.17
CA ALA A 80 9.22 12.12 6.70
C ALA A 80 9.23 13.64 6.62
N LYS A 81 8.45 14.21 5.69
CA LYS A 81 8.26 15.65 5.53
C LYS A 81 7.02 16.16 6.27
N ASP A 82 6.43 15.32 7.13
CA ASP A 82 5.22 15.63 7.88
C ASP A 82 4.01 15.93 6.97
N ILE A 83 3.94 15.23 5.84
CA ILE A 83 2.85 15.35 4.87
C ILE A 83 2.04 14.05 4.87
N ASP A 84 0.71 14.16 5.01
CA ASP A 84 -0.18 13.01 4.93
C ASP A 84 -0.29 12.57 3.46
N PRO A 85 0.14 11.33 3.11
CA PRO A 85 0.09 10.85 1.73
C PRO A 85 -1.32 10.84 1.14
N ILE A 86 -2.35 10.54 1.93
CA ILE A 86 -3.73 10.49 1.44
C ILE A 86 -4.23 11.90 1.16
N ALA A 87 -3.98 12.84 2.07
CA ALA A 87 -4.37 14.24 1.87
C ALA A 87 -3.72 14.82 0.63
N LYS A 88 -2.44 14.51 0.39
CA LYS A 88 -1.71 14.96 -0.80
C LYS A 88 -2.36 14.41 -2.07
N LYS A 89 -2.72 13.14 -2.07
CA LYS A 89 -3.38 12.49 -3.21
C LYS A 89 -4.72 13.14 -3.51
N GLN A 90 -5.54 13.39 -2.48
CA GLN A 90 -6.84 14.03 -2.61
C GLN A 90 -6.71 15.47 -3.15
N GLU A 91 -5.73 16.21 -2.66
CA GLU A 91 -5.43 17.57 -3.11
C GLU A 91 -5.13 17.60 -4.61
N LEU A 92 -4.28 16.68 -5.09
CA LEU A 92 -3.96 16.56 -6.50
C LEU A 92 -5.19 16.21 -7.34
N ASN A 93 -6.03 15.32 -6.86
CA ASN A 93 -7.26 14.93 -7.56
C ASN A 93 -8.22 16.11 -7.71
N VAL A 94 -8.40 16.89 -6.66
CA VAL A 94 -9.25 18.10 -6.70
C VAL A 94 -8.69 19.11 -7.71
N PHE A 95 -7.37 19.31 -7.70
CA PHE A 95 -6.72 20.23 -8.63
C PHE A 95 -6.96 19.80 -10.09
N ILE A 96 -6.83 18.51 -10.38
CA ILE A 96 -7.06 17.98 -11.72
C ILE A 96 -8.53 18.19 -12.14
N LEU A 97 -9.48 17.92 -11.22
CA LEU A 97 -10.90 18.14 -11.51
C LEU A 97 -11.21 19.61 -11.82
N LEU A 98 -10.57 20.54 -11.11
CA LEU A 98 -10.75 21.98 -11.37
C LEU A 98 -10.21 22.37 -12.73
N LEU A 99 -9.12 21.74 -13.19
CA LEU A 99 -8.54 22.04 -14.51
C LEU A 99 -9.44 21.58 -15.65
N TYR A 100 -10.23 20.54 -15.45
CA TYR A 100 -11.08 19.94 -16.48
C TYR A 100 -12.56 20.29 -16.38
N SER A 101 -12.92 21.11 -15.40
CA SER A 101 -14.33 21.53 -15.22
C SER A 101 -14.71 22.74 -16.04
#